data_ce099dc44276cc0971e424d1cb207d4b
#
_entry.id   ce099dc44276cc0971e424d1cb207d4b
#
_cell.length_a   1.000
_cell.length_b   1.000
_cell.length_c   1.000
_cell.angle_alpha   90.00
_cell.angle_beta   90.00
_cell.angle_gamma   90.00
#
_symmetry.space_group_name_H-M   'P 1'
#
loop_
_entity.id
_entity.type
_entity.pdbx_description
1 polymer ?
#
loop_
_entity_poly.entity_id
_entity_poly.type
_entity_poly.pdbx_seq_one_letter_code
_entity_poly.pdbx_strand_id
1 'polypeptide(L)'
;MKKDNQRFIPFLYKLIGMLLVFITMFVLSMVFGAADISIKDVWLALSSNTVNEHISIIRDIRLPREIAAVFVGAALSVSGAIMQGMTRNPLADPGLLGLTSGANAALAVTIAFIPSTNYLGITVACFIGAAVGAILVFGIAAIKRGGFSPLRIVLAGAAVSAFLYAIGEGVGIYFKISKDVSMWTAGGIVGTSWEQLQIIVPFIVGGIFIALLLSRQLTILSLNEEVAVGLGQQTTKVKTILFIVMILLAGASVALVGNMVFIGLMIPHIVRGVVGTDYRYIIPMSAITGAAFMLLADTLARTVSAPYETPIAAIVSMIGLPFFLVIVRKGGKAFS
;
A
#
# COMPACT_ATOMS: atom_id res chain seq x y z
N MET A 1 0.75 42.70 10.09
CA MET A 1 0.41 41.39 10.64
C MET A 1 -1.07 41.11 10.37
N LYS A 2 -1.44 40.50 9.27
CA LYS A 2 -2.80 39.97 9.03
C LYS A 2 -2.91 38.67 9.82
N LYS A 3 -3.73 38.64 10.88
CA LYS A 3 -4.19 37.40 11.50
C LYS A 3 -5.05 36.67 10.47
N ASP A 4 -4.49 35.64 9.83
CA ASP A 4 -5.27 34.68 9.11
C ASP A 4 -6.16 33.94 10.13
N ASN A 5 -7.40 34.36 10.23
CA ASN A 5 -8.47 33.66 10.90
C ASN A 5 -8.87 32.42 10.03
N GLN A 6 -7.93 31.50 9.81
CA GLN A 6 -8.28 30.18 9.31
C GLN A 6 -9.09 29.51 10.42
N ARG A 7 -10.41 29.39 10.23
CA ARG A 7 -11.29 28.60 11.09
C ARG A 7 -10.73 27.19 11.11
N PHE A 8 -10.07 26.82 12.19
CA PHE A 8 -9.54 25.48 12.40
C PHE A 8 -10.72 24.51 12.44
N ILE A 9 -10.91 23.75 11.35
CA ILE A 9 -11.88 22.67 11.33
C ILE A 9 -11.31 21.55 12.23
N PRO A 10 -12.00 21.15 13.31
CA PRO A 10 -11.54 20.06 14.16
C PRO A 10 -11.29 18.78 13.36
N PHE A 11 -10.30 17.99 13.77
CA PHE A 11 -9.93 16.73 13.12
C PHE A 11 -11.15 15.79 12.91
N LEU A 12 -12.05 15.78 13.88
CA LEU A 12 -13.25 14.92 13.82
C LEU A 12 -14.11 15.19 12.58
N TYR A 13 -14.32 16.46 12.21
CA TYR A 13 -15.10 16.79 11.01
C TYR A 13 -14.37 16.37 9.72
N LYS A 14 -13.04 16.50 9.69
CA LYS A 14 -12.23 16.04 8.56
C LYS A 14 -12.29 14.51 8.41
N LEU A 15 -12.25 13.81 9.55
CA LEU A 15 -12.37 12.35 9.60
C LEU A 15 -13.76 11.88 9.13
N ILE A 16 -14.82 12.51 9.63
CA ILE A 16 -16.21 12.21 9.21
C ILE A 16 -16.35 12.45 7.71
N GLY A 17 -15.88 13.59 7.19
CA GLY A 17 -15.93 13.88 5.77
C GLY A 17 -15.20 12.83 4.93
N MET A 18 -14.02 12.38 5.36
CA MET A 18 -13.28 11.34 4.65
C MET A 18 -13.94 9.96 4.75
N LEU A 19 -14.57 9.63 5.89
CA LEU A 19 -15.37 8.42 6.04
C LEU A 19 -16.58 8.42 5.10
N LEU A 20 -17.25 9.55 4.93
CA LEU A 20 -18.34 9.68 3.97
C LEU A 20 -17.85 9.46 2.53
N VAL A 21 -16.69 10.03 2.16
CA VAL A 21 -16.06 9.77 0.85
C VAL A 21 -15.75 8.29 0.69
N PHE A 22 -15.16 7.65 1.70
CA PHE A 22 -14.85 6.22 1.68
C PHE A 22 -16.10 5.36 1.49
N ILE A 23 -17.16 5.62 2.27
CA ILE A 23 -18.44 4.87 2.16
C ILE A 23 -19.05 5.07 0.77
N THR A 24 -19.02 6.31 0.25
CA THR A 24 -19.53 6.60 -1.10
C THR A 24 -18.73 5.83 -2.15
N MET A 25 -17.40 5.84 -2.08
CA MET A 25 -16.55 5.08 -3.01
C MET A 25 -16.79 3.58 -2.91
N PHE A 26 -16.96 3.04 -1.70
CA PHE A 26 -17.25 1.62 -1.48
C PHE A 26 -18.60 1.21 -2.13
N VAL A 27 -19.64 2.02 -1.96
CA VAL A 27 -20.95 1.76 -2.59
C VAL A 27 -20.86 1.89 -4.10
N LEU A 28 -20.18 2.91 -4.60
CA LEU A 28 -20.00 3.10 -6.05
C LEU A 28 -19.22 1.94 -6.67
N SER A 29 -18.15 1.48 -6.04
CA SER A 29 -17.33 0.37 -6.54
C SER A 29 -18.11 -0.94 -6.60
N MET A 30 -19.05 -1.15 -5.67
CA MET A 30 -19.93 -2.32 -5.66
C MET A 30 -20.97 -2.28 -6.80
N VAL A 31 -21.41 -1.10 -7.22
CA VAL A 31 -22.43 -0.93 -8.27
C VAL A 31 -21.77 -0.91 -9.66
N PHE A 32 -20.71 -0.10 -9.84
CA PHE A 32 -20.05 0.07 -11.12
C PHE A 32 -19.10 -1.09 -11.45
N GLY A 33 -19.13 -1.57 -12.69
CA GLY A 33 -18.26 -2.65 -13.21
C GLY A 33 -18.83 -3.26 -14.49
N ALA A 34 -18.21 -4.34 -14.97
CA ALA A 34 -18.60 -4.99 -16.22
C ALA A 34 -19.99 -5.65 -16.19
N ALA A 35 -20.54 -5.97 -15.02
CA ALA A 35 -21.89 -6.51 -14.85
C ALA A 35 -22.80 -5.42 -14.26
N ASP A 36 -24.00 -5.28 -14.82
CA ASP A 36 -25.03 -4.36 -14.34
C ASP A 36 -25.61 -4.87 -13.01
N ILE A 37 -25.22 -4.23 -11.92
CA ILE A 37 -25.67 -4.56 -10.56
C ILE A 37 -26.42 -3.38 -9.98
N SER A 38 -27.61 -3.63 -9.47
CA SER A 38 -28.42 -2.59 -8.80
C SER A 38 -28.00 -2.41 -7.33
N ILE A 39 -28.25 -1.22 -6.79
CA ILE A 39 -28.06 -0.95 -5.33
C ILE A 39 -28.89 -1.91 -4.48
N LYS A 40 -30.06 -2.34 -4.98
CA LYS A 40 -30.91 -3.33 -4.32
C LYS A 40 -30.22 -4.70 -4.22
N ASP A 41 -29.52 -5.13 -5.28
CA ASP A 41 -28.78 -6.41 -5.27
C ASP A 41 -27.61 -6.35 -4.27
N VAL A 42 -26.91 -5.22 -4.19
CA VAL A 42 -25.86 -4.99 -3.18
C VAL A 42 -26.44 -5.09 -1.77
N TRP A 43 -27.58 -4.45 -1.51
CA TRP A 43 -28.25 -4.54 -0.21
C TRP A 43 -28.66 -5.98 0.11
N LEU A 44 -29.28 -6.69 -0.83
CA LEU A 44 -29.70 -8.08 -0.65
C LEU A 44 -28.49 -9.02 -0.46
N ALA A 45 -27.38 -8.78 -1.16
CA ALA A 45 -26.17 -9.55 -0.98
C ALA A 45 -25.59 -9.44 0.44
N LEU A 46 -25.72 -8.28 1.08
CA LEU A 46 -25.19 -8.03 2.43
C LEU A 46 -26.18 -8.41 3.55
N SER A 47 -27.51 -8.33 3.30
CA SER A 47 -28.52 -8.43 4.34
C SER A 47 -29.39 -9.70 4.30
N SER A 48 -29.35 -10.49 3.22
CA SER A 48 -30.20 -11.67 3.03
C SER A 48 -29.40 -12.91 2.66
N ASN A 49 -29.99 -14.09 2.82
CA ASN A 49 -29.43 -15.36 2.36
C ASN A 49 -29.96 -15.77 0.98
N THR A 50 -30.59 -14.86 0.25
CA THR A 50 -31.05 -15.15 -1.12
C THR A 50 -29.87 -15.46 -2.03
N VAL A 51 -30.07 -16.39 -2.95
CA VAL A 51 -29.07 -16.81 -3.95
C VAL A 51 -29.68 -16.55 -5.32
N ASN A 52 -29.06 -15.64 -6.08
CA ASN A 52 -29.26 -15.47 -7.50
C ASN A 52 -27.92 -15.12 -8.15
N GLU A 53 -27.83 -15.11 -9.48
CA GLU A 53 -26.62 -14.87 -10.22
C GLU A 53 -25.93 -13.55 -9.82
N HIS A 54 -26.67 -12.46 -9.74
CA HIS A 54 -26.13 -11.14 -9.33
C HIS A 54 -25.60 -11.15 -7.90
N ILE A 55 -26.30 -11.80 -6.98
CA ILE A 55 -25.88 -11.88 -5.57
C ILE A 55 -24.64 -12.75 -5.41
N SER A 56 -24.53 -13.86 -6.16
CA SER A 56 -23.33 -14.69 -6.16
C SER A 56 -22.11 -13.92 -6.71
N ILE A 57 -22.27 -13.19 -7.81
CA ILE A 57 -21.21 -12.32 -8.35
C ILE A 57 -20.74 -11.30 -7.29
N ILE A 58 -21.68 -10.71 -6.55
CA ILE A 58 -21.31 -9.75 -5.50
C ILE A 58 -20.53 -10.45 -4.38
N ARG A 59 -21.02 -11.57 -3.86
CA ARG A 59 -20.43 -12.23 -2.68
C ARG A 59 -19.11 -12.92 -2.98
N ASP A 60 -18.99 -13.55 -4.14
CA ASP A 60 -17.86 -14.43 -4.42
C ASP A 60 -16.77 -13.76 -5.25
N ILE A 61 -17.10 -12.67 -5.95
CA ILE A 61 -16.15 -11.97 -6.84
C ILE A 61 -15.95 -10.52 -6.39
N ARG A 62 -17.03 -9.71 -6.31
CA ARG A 62 -16.86 -8.27 -6.04
C ARG A 62 -16.46 -7.99 -4.60
N LEU A 63 -17.12 -8.59 -3.63
CA LEU A 63 -16.88 -8.29 -2.21
C LEU A 63 -15.45 -8.64 -1.78
N PRO A 64 -14.88 -9.81 -2.09
CA PRO A 64 -13.47 -10.08 -1.81
C PRO A 64 -12.53 -9.06 -2.47
N ARG A 65 -12.80 -8.69 -3.71
CA ARG A 65 -12.03 -7.71 -4.48
C ARG A 65 -12.05 -6.33 -3.81
N GLU A 66 -13.22 -5.83 -3.43
CA GLU A 66 -13.36 -4.52 -2.78
C GLU A 66 -12.72 -4.50 -1.39
N ILE A 67 -12.86 -5.58 -0.62
CA ILE A 67 -12.17 -5.72 0.67
C ILE A 67 -10.66 -5.72 0.48
N ALA A 68 -10.14 -6.43 -0.52
CA ALA A 68 -8.72 -6.37 -0.86
C ALA A 68 -8.28 -4.93 -1.20
N ALA A 69 -9.05 -4.21 -2.02
CA ALA A 69 -8.77 -2.81 -2.36
C ALA A 69 -8.68 -1.93 -1.11
N VAL A 70 -9.64 -2.07 -0.20
CA VAL A 70 -9.67 -1.32 1.07
C VAL A 70 -8.41 -1.57 1.89
N PHE A 71 -8.08 -2.83 2.14
CA PHE A 71 -6.95 -3.17 3.01
C PHE A 71 -5.60 -2.88 2.36
N VAL A 72 -5.44 -3.11 1.06
CA VAL A 72 -4.21 -2.79 0.32
C VAL A 72 -4.00 -1.28 0.26
N GLY A 73 -5.03 -0.50 -0.08
CA GLY A 73 -4.95 0.96 -0.10
C GLY A 73 -4.59 1.55 1.26
N ALA A 74 -5.21 1.05 2.33
CA ALA A 74 -4.89 1.43 3.70
C ALA A 74 -3.46 1.07 4.07
N ALA A 75 -3.03 -0.17 3.79
CA ALA A 75 -1.71 -0.68 4.16
C ALA A 75 -0.57 0.07 3.44
N LEU A 76 -0.68 0.27 2.13
CA LEU A 76 0.33 1.02 1.36
C LEU A 76 0.42 2.48 1.82
N SER A 77 -0.71 3.13 2.08
CA SER A 77 -0.73 4.50 2.55
C SER A 77 -0.13 4.67 3.95
N VAL A 78 -0.45 3.76 4.89
CA VAL A 78 0.14 3.77 6.23
C VAL A 78 1.63 3.44 6.17
N SER A 79 2.03 2.44 5.40
CA SER A 79 3.43 2.09 5.16
C SER A 79 4.22 3.28 4.61
N GLY A 80 3.66 4.01 3.64
CA GLY A 80 4.23 5.24 3.12
C GLY A 80 4.35 6.35 4.17
N ALA A 81 3.33 6.55 4.99
CA ALA A 81 3.36 7.52 6.08
C ALA A 81 4.48 7.19 7.08
N ILE A 82 4.63 5.93 7.47
CA ILE A 82 5.73 5.47 8.34
C ILE A 82 7.08 5.76 7.71
N MET A 83 7.27 5.38 6.44
CA MET A 83 8.54 5.60 5.73
C MET A 83 8.91 7.08 5.67
N GLN A 84 7.96 7.95 5.30
CA GLN A 84 8.16 9.39 5.24
C GLN A 84 8.51 9.99 6.60
N GLY A 85 7.85 9.53 7.68
CA GLY A 85 8.14 9.99 9.04
C GLY A 85 9.51 9.56 9.54
N MET A 86 9.87 8.30 9.34
CA MET A 86 11.16 7.74 9.76
C MET A 86 12.34 8.35 9.02
N THR A 87 12.18 8.59 7.70
CA THR A 87 13.24 9.15 6.86
C THR A 87 13.25 10.67 6.84
N ARG A 88 12.22 11.30 7.39
CA ARG A 88 12.01 12.75 7.31
C ARG A 88 12.05 13.25 5.86
N ASN A 89 11.59 12.42 4.97
CA ASN A 89 11.56 12.71 3.54
C ASN A 89 10.14 12.48 3.01
N PRO A 90 9.42 13.52 2.59
CA PRO A 90 8.06 13.39 2.07
C PRO A 90 7.95 12.63 0.75
N LEU A 91 9.09 12.39 0.08
CA LEU A 91 9.18 11.64 -1.18
C LEU A 91 9.62 10.18 -0.98
N ALA A 92 9.76 9.72 0.26
CA ALA A 92 10.11 8.34 0.53
C ALA A 92 8.93 7.40 0.25
N ASP A 93 9.23 6.32 -0.48
CA ASP A 93 8.25 5.28 -0.86
C ASP A 93 8.76 3.89 -0.43
N PRO A 94 7.94 3.09 0.26
CA PRO A 94 8.32 1.72 0.66
C PRO A 94 8.63 0.80 -0.52
N GLY A 95 8.07 1.06 -1.71
CA GLY A 95 8.35 0.29 -2.93
C GLY A 95 9.83 0.25 -3.33
N LEU A 96 10.61 1.27 -2.90
CA LEU A 96 12.06 1.33 -3.16
C LEU A 96 12.90 0.38 -2.27
N LEU A 97 12.28 -0.37 -1.37
CA LEU A 97 12.96 -1.24 -0.40
C LEU A 97 13.13 -2.69 -0.86
N GLY A 98 13.04 -2.95 -2.14
CA GLY A 98 13.20 -4.31 -2.67
C GLY A 98 12.02 -5.25 -2.42
N LEU A 99 10.93 -4.77 -1.80
CA LEU A 99 9.74 -5.55 -1.50
C LEU A 99 9.13 -6.17 -2.75
N THR A 100 8.87 -5.36 -3.76
CA THR A 100 8.28 -5.79 -5.02
C THR A 100 9.20 -6.74 -5.79
N SER A 101 10.50 -6.43 -5.87
CA SER A 101 11.47 -7.27 -6.56
C SER A 101 11.66 -8.61 -5.85
N GLY A 102 11.60 -8.62 -4.50
CA GLY A 102 11.63 -9.83 -3.70
C GLY A 102 10.40 -10.70 -3.92
N ALA A 103 9.21 -10.10 -3.94
CA ALA A 103 7.97 -10.82 -4.25
C ALA A 103 8.01 -11.43 -5.66
N ASN A 104 8.48 -10.67 -6.66
CA ASN A 104 8.58 -11.14 -8.05
C ASN A 104 9.59 -12.28 -8.22
N ALA A 105 10.74 -12.20 -7.55
CA ALA A 105 11.73 -13.28 -7.55
C ALA A 105 11.13 -14.56 -6.93
N ALA A 106 10.45 -14.42 -5.78
CA ALA A 106 9.79 -15.55 -5.13
C ALA A 106 8.66 -16.13 -5.98
N LEU A 107 7.87 -15.29 -6.66
CA LEU A 107 6.86 -15.70 -7.62
C LEU A 107 7.46 -16.58 -8.73
N ALA A 108 8.50 -16.06 -9.40
CA ALA A 108 9.15 -16.78 -10.50
C ALA A 108 9.72 -18.12 -10.05
N VAL A 109 10.41 -18.16 -8.89
CA VAL A 109 10.92 -19.38 -8.29
C VAL A 109 9.80 -20.36 -7.96
N THR A 110 8.70 -19.88 -7.37
CA THR A 110 7.56 -20.73 -6.98
C THR A 110 6.90 -21.36 -8.20
N ILE A 111 6.59 -20.58 -9.24
CA ILE A 111 5.98 -21.12 -10.47
C ILE A 111 6.94 -22.09 -11.17
N ALA A 112 8.24 -21.81 -11.18
CA ALA A 112 9.24 -22.67 -11.83
C ALA A 112 9.40 -24.04 -11.16
N PHE A 113 9.46 -24.07 -9.82
CA PHE A 113 9.80 -25.29 -9.09
C PHE A 113 8.59 -26.00 -8.48
N ILE A 114 7.46 -25.30 -8.31
CA ILE A 114 6.21 -25.83 -7.76
C ILE A 114 5.03 -25.42 -8.65
N PRO A 115 4.96 -25.89 -9.90
CA PRO A 115 3.94 -25.43 -10.88
C PRO A 115 2.50 -25.78 -10.48
N SER A 116 2.30 -26.70 -9.54
CA SER A 116 0.98 -27.05 -8.99
C SER A 116 0.53 -26.14 -7.83
N THR A 117 1.32 -25.09 -7.50
CA THR A 117 0.99 -24.18 -6.40
C THR A 117 -0.30 -23.43 -6.71
N ASN A 118 -1.23 -23.43 -5.76
CA ASN A 118 -2.46 -22.64 -5.86
C ASN A 118 -2.18 -21.15 -5.61
N TYR A 119 -3.18 -20.33 -5.86
CA TYR A 119 -3.08 -18.87 -5.74
C TYR A 119 -2.68 -18.42 -4.31
N LEU A 120 -3.14 -19.13 -3.30
CA LEU A 120 -2.76 -18.88 -1.90
C LEU A 120 -1.27 -19.13 -1.66
N GLY A 121 -0.74 -20.25 -2.15
CA GLY A 121 0.67 -20.58 -2.03
C GLY A 121 1.57 -19.55 -2.72
N ILE A 122 1.15 -19.03 -3.88
CA ILE A 122 1.82 -17.92 -4.58
C ILE A 122 1.81 -16.67 -3.70
N THR A 123 0.67 -16.31 -3.12
CA THR A 123 0.54 -15.14 -2.24
C THR A 123 1.49 -15.24 -1.04
N VAL A 124 1.55 -16.40 -0.38
CA VAL A 124 2.47 -16.64 0.74
C VAL A 124 3.93 -16.55 0.31
N ALA A 125 4.28 -17.14 -0.82
CA ALA A 125 5.63 -17.06 -1.37
C ALA A 125 6.05 -15.62 -1.69
N CYS A 126 5.16 -14.84 -2.31
CA CYS A 126 5.38 -13.42 -2.58
C CYS A 126 5.56 -12.60 -1.30
N PHE A 127 4.77 -12.87 -0.26
CA PHE A 127 4.90 -12.22 1.04
C PHE A 127 6.26 -12.50 1.69
N ILE A 128 6.69 -13.75 1.68
CA ILE A 128 8.01 -14.16 2.17
C ILE A 128 9.11 -13.50 1.32
N GLY A 129 8.99 -13.52 0.00
CA GLY A 129 9.93 -12.89 -0.91
C GLY A 129 10.08 -11.39 -0.70
N ALA A 130 8.96 -10.69 -0.47
CA ALA A 130 8.97 -9.27 -0.11
C ALA A 130 9.73 -9.02 1.20
N ALA A 131 9.46 -9.84 2.23
CA ALA A 131 10.16 -9.74 3.51
C ALA A 131 11.67 -9.99 3.35
N VAL A 132 12.07 -11.00 2.59
CA VAL A 132 13.48 -11.29 2.30
C VAL A 132 14.14 -10.12 1.57
N GLY A 133 13.50 -9.55 0.54
CA GLY A 133 13.99 -8.38 -0.17
C GLY A 133 14.26 -7.20 0.75
N ALA A 134 13.31 -6.89 1.62
CA ALA A 134 13.47 -5.82 2.61
C ALA A 134 14.57 -6.11 3.63
N ILE A 135 14.66 -7.33 4.16
CA ILE A 135 15.71 -7.75 5.10
C ILE A 135 17.10 -7.60 4.46
N LEU A 136 17.26 -7.96 3.19
CA LEU A 136 18.52 -7.77 2.46
C LEU A 136 18.88 -6.28 2.35
N VAL A 137 17.93 -5.42 1.99
CA VAL A 137 18.17 -3.96 1.91
C VAL A 137 18.64 -3.40 3.25
N PHE A 138 17.97 -3.79 4.33
CA PHE A 138 18.34 -3.29 5.66
C PHE A 138 19.62 -3.92 6.18
N GLY A 139 19.83 -5.20 5.95
CA GLY A 139 21.08 -5.86 6.29
C GLY A 139 22.27 -5.11 5.69
N ILE A 140 22.19 -4.80 4.39
CA ILE A 140 23.25 -4.05 3.68
C ILE A 140 23.37 -2.62 4.23
N ALA A 141 22.24 -1.93 4.46
CA ALA A 141 22.26 -0.55 4.96
C ALA A 141 22.80 -0.45 6.41
N ALA A 142 22.68 -1.51 7.21
CA ALA A 142 23.10 -1.57 8.60
C ALA A 142 24.58 -1.94 8.81
N ILE A 143 25.26 -2.49 7.81
CA ILE A 143 26.66 -2.97 7.92
C ILE A 143 27.63 -1.86 8.35
N LYS A 144 27.43 -0.62 7.92
CA LYS A 144 28.31 0.49 8.30
C LYS A 144 27.88 1.14 9.63
N ARG A 145 28.83 1.34 10.55
CA ARG A 145 28.68 2.14 11.78
C ARG A 145 28.23 3.56 11.41
N GLY A 146 27.17 4.07 12.05
CA GLY A 146 26.64 5.42 11.83
C GLY A 146 25.12 5.50 11.62
N GLY A 147 24.39 4.45 11.95
CA GLY A 147 22.92 4.45 11.97
C GLY A 147 22.26 4.38 10.58
N PHE A 148 20.94 4.46 10.56
CA PHE A 148 20.12 4.42 9.34
C PHE A 148 20.23 5.74 8.55
N SER A 149 21.02 5.74 7.47
CA SER A 149 21.06 6.86 6.53
C SER A 149 20.06 6.65 5.40
N PRO A 150 19.14 7.60 5.14
CA PRO A 150 18.15 7.50 4.05
C PRO A 150 18.79 7.22 2.69
N LEU A 151 19.91 7.88 2.38
CA LEU A 151 20.64 7.66 1.12
C LEU A 151 21.17 6.22 0.99
N ARG A 152 21.69 5.65 2.07
CA ARG A 152 22.18 4.25 2.06
C ARG A 152 21.04 3.25 1.85
N ILE A 153 19.88 3.50 2.45
CA ILE A 153 18.69 2.67 2.27
C ILE A 153 18.25 2.69 0.80
N VAL A 154 18.20 3.87 0.18
CA VAL A 154 17.83 4.01 -1.23
C VAL A 154 18.83 3.32 -2.15
N LEU A 155 20.14 3.50 -1.92
CA LEU A 155 21.17 2.84 -2.73
C LEU A 155 21.16 1.31 -2.55
N ALA A 156 21.05 0.83 -1.32
CA ALA A 156 20.91 -0.60 -1.04
C ALA A 156 19.63 -1.16 -1.66
N GLY A 157 18.52 -0.41 -1.55
CA GLY A 157 17.25 -0.76 -2.18
C GLY A 157 17.37 -0.91 -3.69
N ALA A 158 17.99 0.05 -4.37
CA ALA A 158 18.22 -0.02 -5.81
C ALA A 158 19.07 -1.23 -6.21
N ALA A 159 20.18 -1.49 -5.49
CA ALA A 159 21.07 -2.61 -5.78
C ALA A 159 20.37 -3.97 -5.54
N VAL A 160 19.71 -4.14 -4.41
CA VAL A 160 18.97 -5.38 -4.08
C VAL A 160 17.79 -5.58 -5.03
N SER A 161 17.07 -4.52 -5.37
CA SER A 161 15.96 -4.60 -6.34
C SER A 161 16.46 -5.05 -7.71
N ALA A 162 17.57 -4.50 -8.21
CA ALA A 162 18.15 -4.91 -9.48
C ALA A 162 18.62 -6.38 -9.45
N PHE A 163 19.23 -6.82 -8.35
CA PHE A 163 19.67 -8.21 -8.17
C PHE A 163 18.48 -9.18 -8.13
N LEU A 164 17.47 -8.90 -7.32
CA LEU A 164 16.29 -9.76 -7.22
C LEU A 164 15.46 -9.77 -8.52
N TYR A 165 15.38 -8.63 -9.20
CA TYR A 165 14.76 -8.54 -10.52
C TYR A 165 15.49 -9.43 -11.53
N ALA A 166 16.83 -9.39 -11.57
CA ALA A 166 17.62 -10.24 -12.46
C ALA A 166 17.41 -11.74 -12.17
N ILE A 167 17.25 -12.13 -10.89
CA ILE A 167 16.91 -13.52 -10.52
C ILE A 167 15.54 -13.88 -11.09
N GLY A 168 14.51 -13.06 -10.86
CA GLY A 168 13.14 -13.30 -11.34
C GLY A 168 13.09 -13.44 -12.86
N GLU A 169 13.72 -12.50 -13.59
CA GLU A 169 13.81 -12.53 -15.06
C GLU A 169 14.60 -13.76 -15.56
N GLY A 170 15.75 -14.06 -14.95
CA GLY A 170 16.57 -15.20 -15.32
C GLY A 170 15.82 -16.53 -15.18
N VAL A 171 15.11 -16.72 -14.06
CA VAL A 171 14.24 -17.89 -13.83
C VAL A 171 13.09 -17.88 -14.85
N GLY A 172 12.45 -16.75 -15.05
CA GLY A 172 11.33 -16.60 -16.00
C GLY A 172 11.71 -17.00 -17.43
N ILE A 173 12.88 -16.58 -17.90
CA ILE A 173 13.40 -16.91 -19.24
C ILE A 173 13.80 -18.37 -19.32
N TYR A 174 14.56 -18.88 -18.35
CA TYR A 174 15.06 -20.26 -18.35
C TYR A 174 13.93 -21.29 -18.36
N PHE A 175 12.89 -21.09 -17.54
CA PHE A 175 11.75 -21.98 -17.45
C PHE A 175 10.60 -21.62 -18.42
N LYS A 176 10.76 -20.56 -19.26
CA LYS A 176 9.76 -20.09 -20.24
C LYS A 176 8.43 -19.66 -19.62
N ILE A 177 8.46 -19.12 -18.39
CA ILE A 177 7.28 -18.67 -17.62
C ILE A 177 7.19 -17.13 -17.52
N SER A 178 8.00 -16.37 -18.29
CA SER A 178 8.04 -14.91 -18.24
C SER A 178 6.66 -14.26 -18.44
N LYS A 179 5.79 -14.88 -19.28
CA LYS A 179 4.44 -14.38 -19.49
C LYS A 179 3.60 -14.46 -18.22
N ASP A 180 3.64 -15.59 -17.52
CA ASP A 180 2.85 -15.83 -16.30
C ASP A 180 3.32 -14.90 -15.18
N VAL A 181 4.63 -14.76 -15.02
CA VAL A 181 5.23 -13.81 -14.06
C VAL A 181 4.83 -12.36 -14.40
N SER A 182 4.90 -11.98 -15.68
CA SER A 182 4.52 -10.62 -16.11
C SER A 182 3.04 -10.33 -15.92
N MET A 183 2.16 -11.30 -16.20
CA MET A 183 0.72 -11.13 -15.98
C MET A 183 0.40 -10.93 -14.51
N TRP A 184 1.03 -11.70 -13.62
CA TRP A 184 0.85 -11.52 -12.18
C TRP A 184 1.43 -10.19 -11.68
N THR A 185 2.61 -9.81 -12.18
CA THR A 185 3.32 -8.56 -11.82
C THR A 185 2.62 -7.31 -12.33
N ALA A 186 1.92 -7.40 -13.47
CA ALA A 186 1.13 -6.28 -14.01
C ALA A 186 0.11 -5.75 -13.00
N GLY A 187 -0.11 -6.52 -11.96
CA GLY A 187 -0.86 -6.12 -10.80
C GLY A 187 -2.37 -6.10 -11.04
N GLY A 188 -3.07 -6.37 -9.99
CA GLY A 188 -4.52 -6.31 -9.98
C GLY A 188 -5.08 -7.09 -8.81
N ILE A 189 -6.27 -6.70 -8.42
CA ILE A 189 -7.05 -7.38 -7.39
C ILE A 189 -7.87 -8.53 -8.02
N VAL A 190 -7.60 -8.83 -9.29
CA VAL A 190 -8.31 -9.86 -10.05
C VAL A 190 -8.03 -11.24 -9.45
N GLY A 191 -9.10 -11.99 -9.19
CA GLY A 191 -8.98 -13.35 -8.65
C GLY A 191 -8.70 -13.41 -7.15
N THR A 192 -8.82 -12.31 -6.42
CA THR A 192 -8.73 -12.33 -4.96
C THR A 192 -9.84 -13.20 -4.37
N SER A 193 -9.44 -14.15 -3.52
CA SER A 193 -10.34 -15.06 -2.83
C SER A 193 -10.49 -14.73 -1.34
N TRP A 194 -11.57 -15.22 -0.72
CA TRP A 194 -11.76 -15.11 0.72
C TRP A 194 -10.64 -15.79 1.53
N GLU A 195 -10.08 -16.88 1.02
CA GLU A 195 -8.97 -17.60 1.67
C GLU A 195 -7.72 -16.72 1.78
N GLN A 196 -7.38 -15.99 0.72
CA GLN A 196 -6.25 -15.05 0.73
C GLN A 196 -6.48 -13.91 1.74
N LEU A 197 -7.70 -13.36 1.76
CA LEU A 197 -8.05 -12.27 2.67
C LEU A 197 -7.99 -12.72 4.13
N GLN A 198 -8.49 -13.92 4.45
CA GLN A 198 -8.44 -14.46 5.82
C GLN A 198 -7.01 -14.56 6.35
N ILE A 199 -6.02 -14.80 5.48
CA ILE A 199 -4.61 -14.86 5.89
C ILE A 199 -3.99 -13.47 5.94
N ILE A 200 -4.18 -12.63 4.91
CA ILE A 200 -3.43 -11.39 4.76
C ILE A 200 -4.02 -10.24 5.58
N VAL A 201 -5.35 -10.13 5.68
CA VAL A 201 -6.03 -9.03 6.38
C VAL A 201 -5.62 -8.94 7.85
N PRO A 202 -5.49 -10.03 8.63
CA PRO A 202 -5.02 -9.94 10.02
C PRO A 202 -3.65 -9.28 10.17
N PHE A 203 -2.72 -9.53 9.24
CA PHE A 203 -1.40 -8.87 9.25
C PHE A 203 -1.51 -7.37 8.98
N ILE A 204 -2.36 -6.98 8.03
CA ILE A 204 -2.61 -5.56 7.73
C ILE A 204 -3.25 -4.86 8.93
N VAL A 205 -4.30 -5.44 9.51
CA VAL A 205 -4.98 -4.86 10.68
C VAL A 205 -4.03 -4.75 11.86
N GLY A 206 -3.27 -5.81 12.16
CA GLY A 206 -2.26 -5.81 13.22
C GLY A 206 -1.18 -4.75 12.99
N GLY A 207 -0.68 -4.64 11.75
CA GLY A 207 0.31 -3.63 11.37
C GLY A 207 -0.22 -2.19 11.52
N ILE A 208 -1.43 -1.90 11.04
CA ILE A 208 -2.07 -0.59 11.19
C ILE A 208 -2.30 -0.28 12.68
N PHE A 209 -2.75 -1.26 13.47
CA PHE A 209 -2.94 -1.09 14.90
C PHE A 209 -1.64 -0.71 15.62
N ILE A 210 -0.54 -1.42 15.35
CA ILE A 210 0.78 -1.08 15.91
C ILE A 210 1.25 0.31 15.44
N ALA A 211 1.02 0.66 14.16
CA ALA A 211 1.32 1.99 13.65
C ALA A 211 0.57 3.11 14.38
N LEU A 212 -0.71 2.88 14.71
CA LEU A 212 -1.52 3.82 15.50
C LEU A 212 -0.97 3.97 16.92
N LEU A 213 -0.58 2.88 17.58
CA LEU A 213 0.02 2.93 18.92
C LEU A 213 1.34 3.70 18.92
N LEU A 214 2.14 3.60 17.86
CA LEU A 214 3.43 4.26 17.71
C LEU A 214 3.36 5.63 17.03
N SER A 215 2.15 6.13 16.72
CA SER A 215 1.95 7.37 15.99
C SER A 215 2.55 8.60 16.68
N ARG A 216 2.44 8.67 18.01
CA ARG A 216 3.05 9.74 18.81
C ARG A 216 4.58 9.69 18.74
N GLN A 217 5.16 8.51 18.86
CA GLN A 217 6.61 8.30 18.77
C GLN A 217 7.11 8.65 17.37
N LEU A 218 6.35 8.32 16.33
CA LEU A 218 6.66 8.68 14.96
C LEU A 218 6.60 10.20 14.75
N THR A 219 5.64 10.91 15.36
CA THR A 219 5.58 12.36 15.32
C THR A 219 6.85 12.99 15.91
N ILE A 220 7.29 12.53 17.07
CA ILE A 220 8.52 13.02 17.71
C ILE A 220 9.75 12.70 16.84
N LEU A 221 9.85 11.49 16.31
CA LEU A 221 10.95 11.04 15.47
C LEU A 221 11.06 11.83 14.16
N SER A 222 9.92 12.29 13.64
CA SER A 222 9.86 13.07 12.40
C SER A 222 10.38 14.50 12.53
N LEU A 223 10.46 15.05 13.76
CA LEU A 223 11.03 16.39 14.01
C LEU A 223 12.55 16.36 13.86
N ASN A 224 13.24 15.70 14.77
CA ASN A 224 14.68 15.48 14.74
C ASN A 224 15.03 14.30 15.67
N GLU A 225 16.07 13.54 15.31
CA GLU A 225 16.54 12.42 16.13
C GLU A 225 17.14 12.87 17.46
N GLU A 226 17.89 13.95 17.45
CA GLU A 226 18.45 14.56 18.67
C GLU A 226 17.35 15.00 19.64
N VAL A 227 16.30 15.63 19.13
CA VAL A 227 15.13 16.01 19.93
C VAL A 227 14.42 14.77 20.48
N ALA A 228 14.27 13.71 19.68
CA ALA A 228 13.64 12.47 20.14
C ALA A 228 14.45 11.82 21.29
N VAL A 229 15.77 11.78 21.16
CA VAL A 229 16.67 11.28 22.22
C VAL A 229 16.60 12.17 23.46
N GLY A 230 16.62 13.49 23.30
CA GLY A 230 16.49 14.45 24.40
C GLY A 230 15.18 14.32 25.19
N LEU A 231 14.10 13.88 24.52
CA LEU A 231 12.80 13.55 25.14
C LEU A 231 12.76 12.12 25.73
N GLY A 232 13.89 11.42 25.79
CA GLY A 232 13.99 10.06 26.37
C GLY A 232 13.46 8.95 25.47
N GLN A 233 13.23 9.21 24.18
CA GLN A 233 12.73 8.19 23.26
C GLN A 233 13.85 7.18 22.87
N GLN A 234 13.57 5.90 22.98
CA GLN A 234 14.45 4.84 22.48
C GLN A 234 14.34 4.74 20.96
N THR A 235 15.00 5.66 20.24
CA THR A 235 14.85 5.85 18.79
C THR A 235 15.12 4.61 17.99
N THR A 236 16.17 3.82 18.35
CA THR A 236 16.51 2.57 17.66
C THR A 236 15.37 1.56 17.76
N LYS A 237 14.81 1.35 18.97
CA LYS A 237 13.70 0.40 19.16
C LYS A 237 12.46 0.81 18.39
N VAL A 238 12.09 2.09 18.47
CA VAL A 238 10.92 2.62 17.77
C VAL A 238 11.09 2.50 16.24
N LYS A 239 12.25 2.87 15.70
CA LYS A 239 12.59 2.70 14.29
C LYS A 239 12.49 1.25 13.85
N THR A 240 13.05 0.31 14.63
CA THR A 240 13.02 -1.12 14.28
C THR A 240 11.59 -1.64 14.22
N ILE A 241 10.73 -1.32 15.22
CA ILE A 241 9.34 -1.78 15.22
C ILE A 241 8.56 -1.17 14.05
N LEU A 242 8.65 0.15 13.85
CA LEU A 242 7.98 0.83 12.74
C LEU A 242 8.42 0.29 11.38
N PHE A 243 9.67 -0.11 11.29
CA PHE A 243 10.24 -0.69 10.10
C PHE A 243 9.67 -2.09 9.80
N ILE A 244 9.58 -2.95 10.82
CA ILE A 244 8.94 -4.27 10.69
C ILE A 244 7.48 -4.10 10.28
N VAL A 245 6.76 -3.15 10.91
CA VAL A 245 5.37 -2.84 10.54
C VAL A 245 5.25 -2.38 9.10
N MET A 246 6.15 -1.53 8.64
CA MET A 246 6.18 -1.04 7.26
C MET A 246 6.40 -2.18 6.26
N ILE A 247 7.36 -3.07 6.52
CA ILE A 247 7.61 -4.26 5.68
C ILE A 247 6.38 -5.16 5.65
N LEU A 248 5.78 -5.40 6.80
CA LEU A 248 4.60 -6.24 6.94
C LEU A 248 3.42 -5.67 6.14
N LEU A 249 3.14 -4.37 6.25
CA LEU A 249 2.06 -3.71 5.53
C LEU A 249 2.30 -3.69 4.01
N ALA A 250 3.49 -3.26 3.58
CA ALA A 250 3.81 -3.18 2.16
C ALA A 250 3.98 -4.57 1.54
N GLY A 251 4.61 -5.52 2.25
CA GLY A 251 4.77 -6.91 1.80
C GLY A 251 3.43 -7.63 1.65
N ALA A 252 2.53 -7.47 2.61
CA ALA A 252 1.16 -8.00 2.56
C ALA A 252 0.39 -7.45 1.34
N SER A 253 0.55 -6.15 1.06
CA SER A 253 -0.07 -5.51 -0.09
C SER A 253 0.46 -6.04 -1.42
N VAL A 254 1.80 -6.12 -1.56
CA VAL A 254 2.44 -6.65 -2.78
C VAL A 254 2.07 -8.12 -3.02
N ALA A 255 1.94 -8.90 -1.96
CA ALA A 255 1.52 -10.30 -2.04
C ALA A 255 0.10 -10.49 -2.57
N LEU A 256 -0.81 -9.53 -2.31
CA LEU A 256 -2.19 -9.58 -2.82
C LEU A 256 -2.35 -9.02 -4.23
N VAL A 257 -1.66 -7.92 -4.55
CA VAL A 257 -1.99 -7.12 -5.74
C VAL A 257 -0.80 -6.92 -6.69
N GLY A 258 0.36 -7.49 -6.38
CA GLY A 258 1.57 -7.29 -7.18
C GLY A 258 2.18 -5.89 -7.00
N ASN A 259 2.73 -5.35 -8.08
CA ASN A 259 3.48 -4.09 -8.03
C ASN A 259 2.54 -2.87 -8.00
N MET A 260 2.50 -2.17 -6.87
CA MET A 260 1.78 -0.90 -6.70
C MET A 260 2.73 0.21 -6.28
N VAL A 261 2.86 1.22 -7.13
CA VAL A 261 3.70 2.40 -6.87
C VAL A 261 2.84 3.63 -6.58
N PHE A 262 3.45 4.70 -6.06
CA PHE A 262 2.86 6.01 -5.79
C PHE A 262 1.81 6.10 -4.68
N ILE A 263 1.08 5.05 -4.30
CA ILE A 263 0.05 5.14 -3.25
C ILE A 263 0.67 5.56 -1.93
N GLY A 264 1.74 4.88 -1.53
CA GLY A 264 2.50 5.19 -0.30
C GLY A 264 3.18 6.56 -0.32
N LEU A 265 3.47 7.10 -1.51
CA LEU A 265 4.03 8.44 -1.65
C LEU A 265 2.93 9.51 -1.64
N MET A 266 1.91 9.34 -2.44
CA MET A 266 0.91 10.37 -2.75
C MET A 266 -0.07 10.58 -1.59
N ILE A 267 -0.64 9.51 -1.05
CA ILE A 267 -1.72 9.60 -0.07
C ILE A 267 -1.28 10.29 1.23
N PRO A 268 -0.17 9.89 1.89
CA PRO A 268 0.27 10.57 3.10
C PRO A 268 0.63 12.05 2.86
N HIS A 269 1.11 12.37 1.66
CA HIS A 269 1.41 13.76 1.29
C HIS A 269 0.14 14.60 1.19
N ILE A 270 -0.91 14.11 0.51
CA ILE A 270 -2.22 14.78 0.45
C ILE A 270 -2.80 14.95 1.85
N VAL A 271 -2.78 13.88 2.65
CA VAL A 271 -3.33 13.85 4.01
C VAL A 271 -2.63 14.87 4.89
N ARG A 272 -1.30 14.99 4.79
CA ARG A 272 -0.53 15.99 5.55
C ARG A 272 -0.98 17.42 5.24
N GLY A 273 -1.33 17.72 4.00
CA GLY A 273 -1.92 19.02 3.60
C GLY A 273 -3.28 19.29 4.25
N VAL A 274 -4.03 18.25 4.62
CA VAL A 274 -5.36 18.37 5.24
C VAL A 274 -5.31 18.41 6.76
N VAL A 275 -4.52 17.49 7.40
CA VAL A 275 -4.54 17.31 8.86
C VAL A 275 -3.29 17.84 9.57
N GLY A 276 -2.29 18.35 8.83
CA GLY A 276 -1.02 18.82 9.39
C GLY A 276 0.01 17.69 9.54
N THR A 277 1.02 17.93 10.36
CA THR A 277 2.23 17.08 10.44
C THR A 277 2.23 16.06 11.58
N ASP A 278 1.16 16.00 12.38
CA ASP A 278 1.04 15.07 13.50
C ASP A 278 0.59 13.68 13.02
N TYR A 279 1.42 12.65 13.23
CA TYR A 279 1.17 11.29 12.79
C TYR A 279 -0.01 10.61 13.51
N ARG A 280 -0.45 11.14 14.65
CA ARG A 280 -1.69 10.70 15.31
C ARG A 280 -2.92 10.93 14.42
N TYR A 281 -2.86 11.92 13.55
CA TYR A 281 -3.90 12.25 12.58
C TYR A 281 -3.58 11.74 11.17
N ILE A 282 -2.29 11.76 10.80
CA ILE A 282 -1.84 11.30 9.46
C ILE A 282 -2.12 9.83 9.28
N ILE A 283 -1.80 8.95 10.24
CA ILE A 283 -1.95 7.50 10.09
C ILE A 283 -3.40 7.08 9.85
N PRO A 284 -4.38 7.42 10.72
CA PRO A 284 -5.78 7.01 10.50
C PRO A 284 -6.37 7.64 9.24
N MET A 285 -6.07 8.91 8.96
CA MET A 285 -6.55 9.58 7.76
C MET A 285 -5.94 8.97 6.49
N SER A 286 -4.65 8.60 6.51
CA SER A 286 -4.00 7.92 5.38
C SER A 286 -4.59 6.55 5.10
N ALA A 287 -4.94 5.79 6.15
CA ALA A 287 -5.59 4.49 5.98
C ALA A 287 -6.93 4.63 5.24
N ILE A 288 -7.79 5.56 5.67
CA ILE A 288 -9.11 5.76 5.08
C ILE A 288 -9.00 6.36 3.67
N THR A 289 -8.14 7.36 3.49
CA THR A 289 -7.92 8.00 2.18
C THR A 289 -7.32 7.01 1.17
N GLY A 290 -6.36 6.19 1.60
CA GLY A 290 -5.76 5.16 0.75
C GLY A 290 -6.75 4.08 0.35
N ALA A 291 -7.60 3.65 1.27
CA ALA A 291 -8.70 2.73 0.98
C ALA A 291 -9.66 3.31 -0.06
N ALA A 292 -10.12 4.55 0.13
CA ALA A 292 -11.00 5.23 -0.82
C ALA A 292 -10.35 5.44 -2.20
N PHE A 293 -9.07 5.80 -2.24
CA PHE A 293 -8.32 5.96 -3.48
C PHE A 293 -8.16 4.63 -4.23
N MET A 294 -7.89 3.54 -3.52
CA MET A 294 -7.74 2.23 -4.15
C MET A 294 -9.06 1.70 -4.72
N LEU A 295 -10.18 1.93 -4.03
CA LEU A 295 -11.53 1.65 -4.55
C LEU A 295 -11.82 2.45 -5.83
N LEU A 296 -11.46 3.73 -5.85
CA LEU A 296 -11.58 4.56 -7.05
C LEU A 296 -10.73 4.02 -8.20
N ALA A 297 -9.46 3.71 -7.93
CA ALA A 297 -8.53 3.20 -8.95
C ALA A 297 -9.00 1.85 -9.52
N ASP A 298 -9.49 0.94 -8.68
CA ASP A 298 -10.05 -0.34 -9.11
C ASP A 298 -11.34 -0.16 -9.93
N THR A 299 -12.23 0.74 -9.51
CA THR A 299 -13.46 1.05 -10.28
C THR A 299 -13.12 1.61 -11.66
N LEU A 300 -12.15 2.53 -11.74
CA LEU A 300 -11.69 3.06 -13.03
C LEU A 300 -11.06 1.95 -13.88
N ALA A 301 -10.24 1.08 -13.30
CA ALA A 301 -9.61 -0.03 -14.01
C ALA A 301 -10.63 -0.98 -14.66
N ARG A 302 -11.80 -1.18 -14.02
CA ARG A 302 -12.90 -2.03 -14.53
C ARG A 302 -13.83 -1.32 -15.53
N THR A 303 -13.85 -0.01 -15.54
CA THR A 303 -14.85 0.75 -16.32
C THR A 303 -14.29 1.43 -17.57
N VAL A 304 -13.02 1.86 -17.56
CA VAL A 304 -12.41 2.64 -18.64
C VAL A 304 -12.34 1.87 -19.97
N SER A 305 -12.07 0.59 -19.93
CA SER A 305 -11.88 -0.24 -21.14
C SER A 305 -12.83 -1.45 -21.19
N ALA A 306 -13.99 -1.35 -20.51
CA ALA A 306 -14.95 -2.46 -20.47
C ALA A 306 -15.27 -3.00 -21.89
N PRO A 307 -15.34 -4.33 -22.10
CA PRO A 307 -15.33 -5.40 -21.09
C PRO A 307 -13.94 -5.85 -20.64
N TYR A 308 -12.87 -5.27 -21.14
CA TYR A 308 -11.49 -5.60 -20.74
C TYR A 308 -11.10 -4.83 -19.48
N GLU A 309 -10.33 -5.46 -18.60
CA GLU A 309 -9.81 -4.80 -17.41
C GLU A 309 -8.45 -4.14 -17.70
N THR A 310 -8.31 -2.89 -17.28
CA THR A 310 -7.01 -2.19 -17.29
C THR A 310 -6.24 -2.53 -16.02
N PRO A 311 -4.93 -2.81 -16.07
CA PRO A 311 -4.14 -3.01 -14.86
C PRO A 311 -4.26 -1.82 -13.90
N ILE A 312 -4.61 -2.07 -12.63
CA ILE A 312 -4.78 -1.01 -11.62
C ILE A 312 -3.50 -0.20 -11.44
N ALA A 313 -2.34 -0.88 -11.51
CA ALA A 313 -1.04 -0.22 -11.45
C ALA A 313 -0.86 0.86 -12.52
N ALA A 314 -1.41 0.67 -13.72
CA ALA A 314 -1.40 1.67 -14.78
C ALA A 314 -2.26 2.89 -14.40
N ILE A 315 -3.47 2.68 -13.90
CA ILE A 315 -4.37 3.77 -13.46
C ILE A 315 -3.72 4.57 -12.32
N VAL A 316 -3.18 3.89 -11.32
CA VAL A 316 -2.49 4.54 -10.20
C VAL A 316 -1.27 5.32 -10.67
N SER A 317 -0.49 4.78 -11.61
CA SER A 317 0.69 5.45 -12.18
C SER A 317 0.31 6.68 -13.02
N MET A 318 -0.77 6.61 -13.78
CA MET A 318 -1.29 7.75 -14.57
C MET A 318 -1.72 8.92 -13.69
N ILE A 319 -2.23 8.65 -12.49
CA ILE A 319 -2.59 9.68 -11.51
C ILE A 319 -1.36 10.11 -10.69
N GLY A 320 -0.56 9.14 -10.26
CA GLY A 320 0.56 9.35 -9.34
C GLY A 320 1.73 10.11 -9.97
N LEU A 321 2.08 9.84 -11.23
CA LEU A 321 3.21 10.50 -11.89
C LEU A 321 3.01 12.02 -12.05
N PRO A 322 1.89 12.53 -12.58
CA PRO A 322 1.64 13.98 -12.62
C PRO A 322 1.67 14.63 -11.24
N PHE A 323 1.06 13.97 -10.26
CA PHE A 323 1.09 14.42 -8.87
C PHE A 323 2.54 14.54 -8.34
N PHE A 324 3.36 13.53 -8.55
CA PHE A 324 4.77 13.52 -8.16
C PHE A 324 5.55 14.66 -8.82
N LEU A 325 5.37 14.88 -10.13
CA LEU A 325 6.03 15.94 -10.87
C LEU A 325 5.67 17.33 -10.33
N VAL A 326 4.40 17.55 -9.96
CA VAL A 326 3.96 18.81 -9.33
C VAL A 326 4.64 19.03 -7.98
N ILE A 327 4.77 18.00 -7.14
CA ILE A 327 5.45 18.11 -5.84
C ILE A 327 6.93 18.44 -6.02
N VAL A 328 7.60 17.71 -6.91
CA VAL A 328 9.04 17.93 -7.18
C VAL A 328 9.28 19.36 -7.68
N ARG A 329 8.44 19.83 -8.63
CA ARG A 329 8.53 21.21 -9.14
C ARG A 329 8.33 22.28 -8.06
N LYS A 330 7.46 22.03 -7.07
CA LYS A 330 7.26 22.94 -5.93
C LYS A 330 8.37 22.84 -4.87
N GLY A 331 9.42 22.07 -5.13
CA GLY A 331 10.61 21.96 -4.28
C GLY A 331 10.37 21.27 -2.93
N GLY A 332 9.37 20.42 -2.82
CA GLY A 332 9.04 19.73 -1.57
C GLY A 332 8.55 20.66 -0.44
N LYS A 333 8.53 21.97 -0.65
CA LYS A 333 8.17 22.99 0.34
C LYS A 333 6.66 23.23 0.50
N ALA A 334 5.84 22.52 -0.24
CA ALA A 334 4.42 22.84 -0.31
C ALA A 334 3.66 22.64 1.02
N PHE A 335 4.28 22.00 2.03
CA PHE A 335 3.62 21.68 3.30
C PHE A 335 4.63 21.53 4.48
N SER A 336 5.61 22.43 4.59
CA SER A 336 6.45 22.55 5.80
C SER A 336 5.85 23.55 6.76
#